data_15c9d85a360d006656414bab963e86dc
#
_entry.id   15c9d85a360d006656414bab963e86dc
#
_cell.length_a   1.000
_cell.length_b   1.000
_cell.length_c   1.000
_cell.angle_alpha   90.00
_cell.angle_beta   90.00
_cell.angle_gamma   90.00
#
_symmetry.space_group_name_H-M   'P 1'
#
loop_
_entity.id
_entity.type
_entity.pdbx_description
1 polymer ?
#
loop_
_entity_poly.entity_id
_entity_poly.type
_entity_poly.pdbx_seq_one_letter_code
_entity_poly.pdbx_strand_id
1 'polypeptide(L)'
;MRCAIATTWMALTFGVTSWSQDQSPLVFNGGYTLGFSAAQVRGDGIEGFNKLGLYGGAVVDIRRFQNFGFQLGILYHEKGSKKVANPRNGDYSTWAYKFSYVDIPLVVVVELSEGYRVGTGLQPGVLLSALQDGLDGGSITGDWAETNLPIRPWELSWVVWIGMPTSGGGELFLRHSQSLPGIVPKPSNPGPNARWDDRMQNITLQVGYTRLLLDPER
;
A
#
# COMPACT_ATOMS: atom_id res chain seq x y z
N MET A 1 15.67 -60.53 -48.98
CA MET A 1 14.89 -59.30 -48.93
C MET A 1 15.14 -58.61 -47.58
N ARG A 2 15.97 -57.57 -47.58
CA ARG A 2 16.31 -56.78 -46.39
C ARG A 2 15.63 -55.40 -46.52
N CYS A 3 14.64 -55.13 -45.69
CA CYS A 3 13.98 -53.81 -45.60
C CYS A 3 14.84 -52.88 -44.69
N ALA A 4 15.42 -51.87 -45.30
CA ALA A 4 16.09 -50.80 -44.55
C ALA A 4 15.04 -49.72 -44.14
N ILE A 5 14.87 -49.53 -42.85
CA ILE A 5 14.06 -48.44 -42.29
C ILE A 5 14.98 -47.25 -42.12
N ALA A 6 14.77 -46.21 -42.92
CA ALA A 6 15.44 -44.92 -42.78
C ALA A 6 14.71 -44.08 -41.71
N THR A 7 15.34 -43.87 -40.58
CA THR A 7 14.90 -42.98 -39.54
C THR A 7 15.43 -41.57 -39.83
N THR A 8 14.54 -40.70 -40.29
CA THR A 8 14.84 -39.29 -40.50
C THR A 8 14.76 -38.52 -39.16
N TRP A 9 15.89 -38.06 -38.65
CA TRP A 9 15.98 -37.17 -37.50
C TRP A 9 15.73 -35.74 -37.98
N MET A 10 14.59 -35.17 -37.57
CA MET A 10 14.26 -33.76 -37.79
C MET A 10 14.86 -32.96 -36.63
N ALA A 11 16.02 -32.32 -36.89
CA ALA A 11 16.66 -31.42 -35.96
C ALA A 11 15.84 -30.10 -35.89
N LEU A 12 15.10 -29.89 -34.81
CA LEU A 12 14.53 -28.57 -34.48
C LEU A 12 15.69 -27.68 -34.02
N THR A 13 16.16 -26.82 -34.89
CA THR A 13 17.03 -25.70 -34.51
C THR A 13 16.18 -24.60 -33.89
N PHE A 14 16.19 -24.52 -32.56
CA PHE A 14 15.70 -23.33 -31.86
C PHE A 14 16.67 -22.20 -32.16
N GLY A 15 16.28 -21.30 -33.03
CA GLY A 15 16.96 -20.02 -33.22
C GLY A 15 16.85 -19.19 -31.95
N VAL A 16 17.94 -19.14 -31.19
CA VAL A 16 18.09 -18.19 -30.09
C VAL A 16 18.24 -16.80 -30.71
N THR A 17 17.17 -16.06 -30.87
CA THR A 17 17.25 -14.66 -31.20
C THR A 17 17.96 -13.98 -30.04
N SER A 18 19.19 -13.53 -30.24
CA SER A 18 19.91 -12.66 -29.32
C SER A 18 19.13 -11.36 -29.22
N TRP A 19 18.37 -11.21 -28.15
CA TRP A 19 17.80 -9.92 -27.79
C TRP A 19 18.99 -9.04 -27.41
N SER A 20 19.28 -8.06 -28.25
CA SER A 20 20.21 -7.01 -27.91
C SER A 20 19.72 -6.38 -26.61
N GLN A 21 20.40 -6.65 -25.53
CA GLN A 21 20.12 -6.00 -24.24
C GLN A 21 20.53 -4.54 -24.42
N ASP A 22 19.55 -3.68 -24.56
CA ASP A 22 19.74 -2.26 -24.40
C ASP A 22 20.30 -2.04 -23.00
N GLN A 23 21.60 -1.74 -22.92
CA GLN A 23 22.33 -1.60 -21.66
C GLN A 23 22.14 -0.19 -21.09
N SER A 24 20.93 0.32 -21.09
CA SER A 24 20.61 1.52 -20.32
C SER A 24 20.95 1.22 -18.85
N PRO A 25 21.81 2.00 -18.20
CA PRO A 25 22.19 1.74 -16.82
C PRO A 25 20.97 1.86 -15.91
N LEU A 26 20.89 0.97 -14.92
CA LEU A 26 19.91 1.11 -13.84
C LEU A 26 20.31 2.30 -12.99
N VAL A 27 19.42 3.27 -12.86
CA VAL A 27 19.61 4.44 -12.01
C VAL A 27 18.81 4.25 -10.72
N PHE A 28 19.50 4.35 -9.59
CA PHE A 28 18.92 4.31 -8.26
C PHE A 28 18.90 5.70 -7.67
N ASN A 29 17.72 6.18 -7.30
CA ASN A 29 17.56 7.50 -6.72
C ASN A 29 16.87 7.40 -5.37
N GLY A 30 17.66 7.51 -4.30
CA GLY A 30 17.16 7.47 -2.92
C GLY A 30 16.52 8.79 -2.51
N GLY A 31 15.54 8.71 -1.61
CA GLY A 31 14.84 9.88 -1.10
C GLY A 31 14.00 9.59 0.13
N TYR A 32 13.17 10.54 0.47
CA TYR A 32 12.22 10.43 1.56
C TYR A 32 10.82 10.88 1.13
N THR A 33 9.83 10.36 1.84
CA THR A 33 8.44 10.76 1.69
C THR A 33 7.84 11.07 3.05
N LEU A 34 7.02 12.10 3.13
CA LEU A 34 6.33 12.54 4.34
C LEU A 34 4.93 13.00 3.99
N GLY A 35 3.96 12.72 4.86
CA GLY A 35 2.59 13.12 4.62
C GLY A 35 1.64 12.69 5.74
N PHE A 36 0.36 12.84 5.43
CA PHE A 36 -0.73 12.43 6.29
C PHE A 36 -1.58 11.38 5.60
N SER A 37 -2.16 10.50 6.39
CA SER A 37 -3.16 9.54 5.95
C SER A 37 -4.50 9.85 6.56
N ALA A 38 -5.56 9.72 5.78
CA ALA A 38 -6.93 9.59 6.26
C ALA A 38 -7.31 8.12 6.10
N ALA A 39 -7.68 7.49 7.22
CA ALA A 39 -7.91 6.05 7.28
C ALA A 39 -9.32 5.71 7.72
N GLN A 40 -9.82 4.59 7.22
CA GLN A 40 -11.01 3.91 7.71
C GLN A 40 -10.77 2.40 7.71
N VAL A 41 -11.51 1.68 8.53
CA VAL A 41 -11.54 0.22 8.53
C VAL A 41 -12.90 -0.22 8.03
N ARG A 42 -12.92 -0.89 6.89
CA ARG A 42 -14.15 -1.51 6.37
C ARG A 42 -14.50 -2.71 7.24
N GLY A 43 -15.77 -2.85 7.61
CA GLY A 43 -16.25 -3.99 8.41
C GLY A 43 -16.26 -3.76 9.93
N ASP A 44 -15.89 -2.57 10.40
CA ASP A 44 -16.01 -2.17 11.81
C ASP A 44 -17.34 -1.46 12.15
N GLY A 45 -18.19 -1.27 11.14
CA GLY A 45 -19.47 -0.59 11.29
C GLY A 45 -19.39 0.94 11.30
N ILE A 46 -18.21 1.51 11.01
CA ILE A 46 -18.00 2.95 10.89
C ILE A 46 -17.76 3.31 9.42
N GLU A 47 -18.36 4.39 9.00
CA GLU A 47 -18.15 4.97 7.68
C GLU A 47 -17.32 6.26 7.76
N GLY A 48 -16.48 6.46 6.74
CA GLY A 48 -15.74 7.69 6.53
C GLY A 48 -14.28 7.65 7.00
N PHE A 49 -13.47 8.47 6.36
CA PHE A 49 -12.03 8.63 6.62
C PHE A 49 -11.76 9.56 7.80
N ASN A 50 -12.30 9.23 8.96
CA ASN A 50 -12.27 10.12 10.15
C ASN A 50 -11.00 9.95 11.00
N LYS A 51 -10.16 8.93 10.72
CA LYS A 51 -8.90 8.70 11.44
C LYS A 51 -7.75 9.32 10.65
N LEU A 52 -7.24 10.43 11.14
CA LEU A 52 -6.00 11.00 10.63
C LEU A 52 -4.80 10.27 11.24
N GLY A 53 -3.75 10.08 10.43
CA GLY A 53 -2.52 9.42 10.82
C GLY A 53 -1.30 10.03 10.13
N LEU A 54 -0.13 9.63 10.59
CA LEU A 54 1.15 9.99 9.99
C LEU A 54 1.55 8.95 8.94
N TYR A 55 2.27 9.42 7.94
CA TYR A 55 2.81 8.62 6.86
C TYR A 55 4.18 9.15 6.47
N GLY A 56 5.20 8.28 6.38
CA GLY A 56 6.50 8.73 5.93
C GLY A 56 7.61 7.71 6.12
N GLY A 57 8.73 7.95 5.42
CA GLY A 57 9.91 7.10 5.48
C GLY A 57 10.85 7.30 4.30
N ALA A 58 11.69 6.29 4.06
CA ALA A 58 12.64 6.28 2.95
C ALA A 58 12.05 5.61 1.73
N VAL A 59 12.40 6.12 0.55
CA VAL A 59 12.02 5.57 -0.75
C VAL A 59 13.23 5.50 -1.67
N VAL A 60 13.20 4.57 -2.61
CA VAL A 60 14.18 4.45 -3.69
C VAL A 60 13.44 4.26 -5.00
N ASP A 61 13.68 5.14 -5.93
CA ASP A 61 13.24 4.99 -7.33
C ASP A 61 14.33 4.26 -8.11
N ILE A 62 13.93 3.23 -8.83
CA ILE A 62 14.78 2.43 -9.69
C ILE A 62 14.29 2.62 -11.12
N ARG A 63 15.08 3.29 -11.95
CA ARG A 63 14.73 3.58 -13.35
C ARG A 63 15.66 2.85 -14.28
N ARG A 64 15.09 2.27 -15.33
CA ARG A 64 15.82 1.67 -16.44
C ARG A 64 15.48 2.35 -17.78
N PHE A 65 14.26 2.81 -17.93
CA PHE A 65 13.76 3.48 -19.13
C PHE A 65 13.29 4.89 -18.75
N GLN A 66 13.25 5.81 -19.71
CA GLN A 66 12.88 7.21 -19.45
C GLN A 66 11.51 7.35 -18.75
N ASN A 67 10.53 6.50 -19.10
CA ASN A 67 9.15 6.66 -18.65
C ASN A 67 8.68 5.52 -17.72
N PHE A 68 9.55 4.56 -17.36
CA PHE A 68 9.17 3.38 -16.60
C PHE A 68 10.19 3.04 -15.53
N GLY A 69 9.72 2.77 -14.34
CA GLY A 69 10.57 2.39 -13.21
C GLY A 69 9.81 1.66 -12.11
N PHE A 70 10.51 1.45 -11.03
CA PHE A 70 9.96 0.87 -9.80
C PHE A 70 10.26 1.81 -8.64
N GLN A 71 9.36 1.89 -7.69
CA GLN A 71 9.61 2.54 -6.42
C GLN A 71 9.50 1.50 -5.30
N LEU A 72 10.54 1.44 -4.48
CA LEU A 72 10.59 0.69 -3.22
C LEU A 72 10.59 1.67 -2.06
N GLY A 73 10.12 1.24 -0.88
CA GLY A 73 10.18 2.07 0.30
C GLY A 73 10.16 1.27 1.59
N ILE A 74 10.50 1.93 2.69
CA ILE A 74 10.25 1.50 4.06
C ILE A 74 9.56 2.65 4.75
N LEU A 75 8.27 2.49 5.06
CA LEU A 75 7.40 3.58 5.46
C LEU A 75 6.69 3.27 6.77
N TYR A 76 6.76 4.19 7.71
CA TYR A 76 5.86 4.21 8.84
C TYR A 76 4.48 4.69 8.39
N HIS A 77 3.43 4.00 8.81
CA HIS A 77 2.07 4.34 8.40
C HIS A 77 1.07 4.10 9.54
N GLU A 78 0.39 5.15 9.97
CA GLU A 78 -0.71 5.06 10.91
C GLU A 78 -2.03 4.89 10.18
N LYS A 79 -2.70 3.76 10.43
CA LYS A 79 -4.00 3.36 9.91
C LYS A 79 -5.02 3.24 11.05
N GLY A 80 -6.24 2.82 10.73
CA GLY A 80 -7.29 2.57 11.71
C GLY A 80 -8.60 3.25 11.37
N SER A 81 -9.47 3.41 12.35
CA SER A 81 -10.77 4.07 12.20
C SER A 81 -11.10 4.93 13.41
N LYS A 82 -12.01 5.86 13.23
CA LYS A 82 -12.51 6.73 14.30
C LYS A 82 -14.00 6.97 14.11
N LYS A 83 -14.78 6.59 15.13
CA LYS A 83 -16.18 6.96 15.25
C LYS A 83 -16.28 8.38 15.79
N VAL A 84 -17.02 9.22 15.09
CA VAL A 84 -17.34 10.58 15.50
C VAL A 84 -18.76 10.60 16.06
N ALA A 85 -18.97 11.27 17.18
CA ALA A 85 -20.31 11.45 17.76
C ALA A 85 -21.29 12.05 16.74
N ASN A 86 -22.52 11.57 16.75
CA ASN A 86 -23.62 12.14 15.96
C ASN A 86 -24.77 12.58 16.88
N PRO A 87 -24.66 13.77 17.52
CA PRO A 87 -25.65 14.26 18.46
C PRO A 87 -27.07 14.45 17.88
N ARG A 88 -27.15 14.62 16.54
CA ARG A 88 -28.47 14.73 15.86
C ARG A 88 -29.27 13.44 15.93
N ASN A 89 -28.60 12.31 16.06
CA ASN A 89 -29.21 11.00 16.20
C ASN A 89 -29.18 10.48 17.65
N GLY A 90 -28.82 11.33 18.61
CA GLY A 90 -28.72 10.96 20.04
C GLY A 90 -27.47 10.13 20.38
N ASP A 91 -26.51 10.03 19.47
CA ASP A 91 -25.28 9.28 19.68
C ASP A 91 -24.13 10.22 20.03
N TYR A 92 -23.71 10.17 21.30
CA TYR A 92 -22.63 10.99 21.85
C TYR A 92 -21.32 10.22 22.01
N SER A 93 -21.30 8.91 21.68
CA SER A 93 -20.13 8.09 21.88
C SER A 93 -19.07 8.32 20.79
N THR A 94 -17.82 8.39 21.20
CA THR A 94 -16.67 8.45 20.30
C THR A 94 -15.68 7.34 20.66
N TRP A 95 -15.09 6.70 19.67
CA TRP A 95 -14.04 5.73 19.88
C TRP A 95 -13.12 5.63 18.66
N ALA A 96 -11.93 5.08 18.84
CA ALA A 96 -10.98 4.96 17.75
C ALA A 96 -10.11 3.70 17.88
N TYR A 97 -9.71 3.19 16.73
CA TYR A 97 -8.60 2.26 16.58
C TYR A 97 -7.41 2.99 15.96
N LYS A 98 -6.21 2.68 16.45
CA LYS A 98 -4.94 3.16 15.92
C LYS A 98 -4.03 1.96 15.64
N PHE A 99 -3.73 1.74 14.38
CA PHE A 99 -2.84 0.68 13.93
C PHE A 99 -1.59 1.31 13.33
N SER A 100 -0.42 0.99 13.88
CA SER A 100 0.86 1.45 13.36
C SER A 100 1.54 0.32 12.60
N TYR A 101 1.94 0.60 11.37
CA TYR A 101 2.60 -0.37 10.49
C TYR A 101 3.95 0.15 10.00
N VAL A 102 4.85 -0.78 9.68
CA VAL A 102 5.92 -0.56 8.72
C VAL A 102 5.50 -1.21 7.41
N ASP A 103 5.30 -0.39 6.41
CA ASP A 103 4.91 -0.80 5.06
C ASP A 103 6.11 -0.79 4.13
N ILE A 104 6.18 -1.79 3.24
CA ILE A 104 7.25 -1.93 2.23
C ILE A 104 6.60 -1.93 0.84
N PRO A 105 6.26 -0.74 0.29
CA PRO A 105 5.66 -0.68 -1.04
C PRO A 105 6.64 -1.12 -2.13
N LEU A 106 6.13 -1.91 -3.07
CA LEU A 106 6.75 -2.24 -4.35
C LEU A 106 5.78 -1.76 -5.44
N VAL A 107 6.12 -0.64 -6.06
CA VAL A 107 5.25 0.06 -7.00
C VAL A 107 5.90 0.16 -8.35
N VAL A 108 5.18 -0.20 -9.39
CA VAL A 108 5.52 0.11 -10.77
C VAL A 108 5.13 1.57 -11.02
N VAL A 109 6.03 2.35 -11.60
CA VAL A 109 5.86 3.78 -11.83
C VAL A 109 5.98 4.06 -13.31
N VAL A 110 5.04 4.83 -13.83
CA VAL A 110 5.06 5.36 -15.19
C VAL A 110 5.10 6.89 -15.11
N GLU A 111 6.07 7.49 -15.78
CA GLU A 111 6.16 8.92 -15.95
C GLU A 111 5.38 9.34 -17.19
N LEU A 112 4.47 10.28 -17.00
CA LEU A 112 3.67 10.89 -18.06
C LEU A 112 4.36 12.16 -18.56
N SER A 113 3.74 12.85 -19.51
CA SER A 113 4.18 14.17 -19.95
C SER A 113 4.25 15.15 -18.77
N GLU A 114 5.13 16.14 -18.87
CA GLU A 114 5.30 17.22 -17.87
C GLU A 114 5.75 16.76 -16.48
N GLY A 115 6.34 15.54 -16.36
CA GLY A 115 6.84 15.02 -15.10
C GLY A 115 5.78 14.49 -14.12
N TYR A 116 4.52 14.39 -14.52
CA TYR A 116 3.50 13.70 -13.74
C TYR A 116 3.81 12.22 -13.70
N ARG A 117 3.56 11.61 -12.56
CA ARG A 117 3.85 10.20 -12.34
C ARG A 117 2.61 9.48 -11.84
N VAL A 118 2.39 8.28 -12.33
CA VAL A 118 1.36 7.37 -11.81
C VAL A 118 1.98 6.05 -11.44
N GLY A 119 1.44 5.43 -10.42
CA GLY A 119 1.99 4.16 -9.96
C GLY A 119 0.93 3.24 -9.37
N THR A 120 1.19 1.95 -9.50
CA THR A 120 0.39 0.90 -8.84
C THR A 120 1.29 -0.25 -8.42
N GLY A 121 0.87 -0.96 -7.39
CA GLY A 121 1.68 -2.06 -6.87
C GLY A 121 1.12 -2.72 -5.62
N LEU A 122 1.99 -3.46 -4.96
CA LEU A 122 1.69 -4.15 -3.71
C LEU A 122 2.49 -3.53 -2.57
N GLN A 123 1.90 -3.57 -1.40
CA GLN A 123 2.47 -3.00 -0.18
C GLN A 123 2.28 -4.00 0.97
N PRO A 124 3.22 -4.95 1.14
CA PRO A 124 3.28 -5.70 2.38
C PRO A 124 3.60 -4.77 3.56
N GLY A 125 2.99 -5.05 4.71
CA GLY A 125 3.18 -4.29 5.94
C GLY A 125 3.25 -5.21 7.15
N VAL A 126 3.99 -4.79 8.16
CA VAL A 126 4.12 -5.46 9.46
C VAL A 126 3.52 -4.54 10.52
N LEU A 127 2.63 -5.10 11.34
CA LEU A 127 2.00 -4.42 12.45
C LEU A 127 3.02 -4.20 13.57
N LEU A 128 3.17 -2.97 14.01
CA LEU A 128 3.98 -2.58 15.17
C LEU A 128 3.15 -2.48 16.44
N SER A 129 1.98 -1.86 16.34
CA SER A 129 1.07 -1.70 17.47
C SER A 129 -0.38 -1.58 17.01
N ALA A 130 -1.29 -2.05 17.85
CA ALA A 130 -2.72 -1.95 17.66
C ALA A 130 -3.37 -1.48 18.95
N LEU A 131 -3.84 -0.26 18.96
CA LEU A 131 -4.37 0.42 20.12
C LEU A 131 -5.84 0.79 19.89
N GLN A 132 -6.57 0.94 20.98
CA GLN A 132 -7.96 1.39 21.01
C GLN A 132 -8.17 2.40 22.11
N ASP A 133 -9.17 3.28 21.93
CA ASP A 133 -9.59 4.27 22.92
C ASP A 133 -11.10 4.50 22.82
N GLY A 134 -11.76 4.72 23.97
CA GLY A 134 -13.18 5.06 24.05
C GLY A 134 -14.15 3.88 23.87
N LEU A 135 -13.69 2.63 23.81
CA LEU A 135 -14.58 1.46 23.58
C LEU A 135 -15.47 1.11 24.78
N ASP A 136 -15.17 1.59 25.97
CA ASP A 136 -15.94 1.31 27.19
C ASP A 136 -17.23 2.16 27.30
N GLY A 137 -17.74 2.64 26.17
CA GLY A 137 -18.99 3.40 26.11
C GLY A 137 -18.85 4.90 26.45
N GLY A 138 -17.61 5.38 26.51
CA GLY A 138 -17.25 6.76 26.78
C GLY A 138 -16.87 7.58 25.55
N SER A 139 -16.11 8.61 25.80
CA SER A 139 -15.45 9.43 24.79
C SER A 139 -13.98 9.05 24.68
N ILE A 140 -13.36 9.38 23.54
CA ILE A 140 -11.91 9.29 23.39
C ILE A 140 -11.27 10.19 24.46
N THR A 141 -10.44 9.62 25.31
CA THR A 141 -9.77 10.29 26.42
C THR A 141 -8.29 10.56 26.15
N GLY A 142 -7.71 9.85 25.19
CA GLY A 142 -6.27 9.81 24.95
C GLY A 142 -5.57 8.65 25.67
N ASP A 143 -6.31 7.86 26.45
CA ASP A 143 -5.82 6.69 27.17
C ASP A 143 -5.85 5.46 26.24
N TRP A 144 -4.84 5.39 25.40
CA TRP A 144 -4.70 4.31 24.41
C TRP A 144 -4.31 3.00 25.07
N ALA A 145 -5.16 1.99 24.99
CA ALA A 145 -4.91 0.62 25.44
C ALA A 145 -4.70 -0.32 24.25
N GLU A 146 -4.02 -1.46 24.49
CA GLU A 146 -3.95 -2.51 23.49
C GLU A 146 -5.34 -3.03 23.15
N THR A 147 -5.57 -3.26 21.85
CA THR A 147 -6.87 -3.79 21.41
C THR A 147 -6.96 -5.29 21.66
N ASN A 148 -8.15 -5.75 22.05
CA ASN A 148 -8.47 -7.17 22.16
C ASN A 148 -8.80 -7.82 20.81
N LEU A 149 -8.79 -7.07 19.70
CA LEU A 149 -9.01 -7.63 18.38
C LEU A 149 -7.84 -8.53 17.97
N PRO A 150 -8.09 -9.74 17.45
CA PRO A 150 -7.05 -10.65 16.97
C PRO A 150 -6.50 -10.17 15.62
N ILE A 151 -5.80 -9.02 15.61
CA ILE A 151 -5.26 -8.44 14.39
C ILE A 151 -4.07 -9.26 13.91
N ARG A 152 -4.00 -9.48 12.60
CA ARG A 152 -2.87 -10.17 11.97
C ARG A 152 -1.60 -9.33 12.09
N PRO A 153 -0.45 -9.95 12.36
CA PRO A 153 0.83 -9.22 12.46
C PRO A 153 1.33 -8.71 11.10
N TRP A 154 0.69 -9.10 10.01
CA TRP A 154 1.05 -8.68 8.65
C TRP A 154 -0.19 -8.29 7.84
N GLU A 155 0.03 -7.42 6.90
CA GLU A 155 -0.98 -6.93 5.95
C GLU A 155 -0.38 -6.94 4.54
N LEU A 156 -1.20 -7.21 3.54
CA LEU A 156 -0.86 -7.01 2.15
C LEU A 156 -1.91 -6.08 1.54
N SER A 157 -1.48 -4.92 1.08
CA SER A 157 -2.34 -3.94 0.43
C SER A 157 -1.98 -3.80 -1.04
N TRP A 158 -2.96 -3.45 -1.86
CA TRP A 158 -2.68 -2.88 -3.17
C TRP A 158 -2.64 -1.36 -3.04
N VAL A 159 -1.88 -0.73 -3.94
CA VAL A 159 -1.61 0.71 -3.91
C VAL A 159 -1.80 1.29 -5.30
N VAL A 160 -2.42 2.46 -5.35
CA VAL A 160 -2.44 3.34 -6.53
C VAL A 160 -2.07 4.75 -6.08
N TRP A 161 -1.25 5.43 -6.85
CA TRP A 161 -0.92 6.81 -6.55
C TRP A 161 -0.67 7.63 -7.80
N ILE A 162 -0.80 8.92 -7.65
CA ILE A 162 -0.45 9.94 -8.63
C ILE A 162 0.47 10.97 -7.97
N GLY A 163 1.52 11.33 -8.66
CA GLY A 163 2.50 12.34 -8.26
C GLY A 163 2.50 13.51 -9.21
N MET A 164 2.62 14.70 -8.65
CA MET A 164 2.71 15.97 -9.36
C MET A 164 4.07 16.61 -9.07
N PRO A 165 4.88 16.92 -10.07
CA PRO A 165 6.18 17.55 -9.86
C PRO A 165 6.01 18.94 -9.26
N THR A 166 6.97 19.35 -8.43
CA THR A 166 7.02 20.70 -7.86
C THR A 166 8.27 21.43 -8.36
N SER A 167 8.20 22.75 -8.43
CA SER A 167 9.32 23.60 -8.85
C SER A 167 10.58 23.44 -7.97
N GLY A 168 10.44 22.90 -6.77
CA GLY A 168 11.52 22.63 -5.82
C GLY A 168 12.25 21.31 -6.03
N GLY A 169 11.94 20.54 -7.09
CA GLY A 169 12.58 19.26 -7.38
C GLY A 169 12.05 18.09 -6.54
N GLY A 170 10.87 18.23 -5.98
CA GLY A 170 10.13 17.16 -5.31
C GLY A 170 8.78 16.89 -5.97
N GLU A 171 7.97 16.08 -5.36
CA GLU A 171 6.70 15.63 -5.87
C GLU A 171 5.63 15.68 -4.77
N LEU A 172 4.50 16.33 -5.04
CA LEU A 172 3.29 16.17 -4.25
C LEU A 172 2.57 14.92 -4.72
N PHE A 173 2.07 14.11 -3.82
CA PHE A 173 1.36 12.90 -4.19
C PHE A 173 0.00 12.76 -3.50
N LEU A 174 -0.89 12.07 -4.21
CA LEU A 174 -2.11 11.49 -3.68
C LEU A 174 -2.00 9.97 -3.86
N ARG A 175 -2.17 9.22 -2.78
CA ARG A 175 -2.06 7.76 -2.77
C ARG A 175 -3.29 7.15 -2.12
N HIS A 176 -3.76 6.06 -2.69
CA HIS A 176 -4.77 5.20 -2.11
C HIS A 176 -4.19 3.82 -1.84
N SER A 177 -4.47 3.24 -0.67
CA SER A 177 -4.16 1.83 -0.41
C SER A 177 -5.31 1.11 0.28
N GLN A 178 -5.44 -0.17 -0.04
CA GLN A 178 -6.48 -1.03 0.55
C GLN A 178 -5.93 -2.42 0.80
N SER A 179 -6.21 -2.96 2.00
CA SER A 179 -5.89 -4.35 2.35
C SER A 179 -6.57 -5.33 1.42
N LEU A 180 -5.83 -6.29 0.90
CA LEU A 180 -6.38 -7.40 0.09
C LEU A 180 -6.96 -8.50 0.99
N PRO A 181 -6.22 -9.07 1.97
CA PRO A 181 -6.81 -9.91 3.00
C PRO A 181 -7.38 -9.05 4.14
N GLY A 182 -8.37 -9.55 4.85
CA GLY A 182 -8.81 -8.91 6.10
C GLY A 182 -7.67 -8.85 7.13
N ILE A 183 -7.60 -7.76 7.87
CA ILE A 183 -6.64 -7.58 8.97
C ILE A 183 -7.01 -8.40 10.22
N VAL A 184 -8.29 -8.77 10.35
CA VAL A 184 -8.79 -9.70 11.37
C VAL A 184 -9.13 -11.03 10.71
N PRO A 185 -8.69 -12.18 11.26
CA PRO A 185 -9.05 -13.49 10.76
C PRO A 185 -10.57 -13.69 10.83
N LYS A 186 -11.14 -14.30 9.80
CA LYS A 186 -12.54 -14.70 9.86
C LYS A 186 -12.73 -15.69 11.03
N PRO A 187 -13.73 -15.48 11.92
CA PRO A 187 -13.99 -16.43 12.99
C PRO A 187 -14.28 -17.82 12.41
N SER A 188 -13.75 -18.85 13.06
CA SER A 188 -13.85 -20.25 12.63
C SER A 188 -15.31 -20.76 12.60
N ASN A 189 -16.22 -20.10 13.32
CA ASN A 189 -17.65 -20.41 13.36
C ASN A 189 -18.44 -19.12 13.13
N PRO A 190 -18.63 -18.68 11.87
CA PRO A 190 -19.44 -17.52 11.57
C PRO A 190 -20.90 -17.85 11.91
N GLY A 191 -21.53 -16.98 12.72
CA GLY A 191 -22.96 -17.07 13.00
C GLY A 191 -23.80 -17.02 11.70
N PRO A 192 -25.09 -17.38 11.74
CA PRO A 192 -25.95 -17.48 10.56
C PRO A 192 -26.12 -16.17 9.76
N ASN A 193 -25.74 -15.04 10.34
CA ASN A 193 -25.79 -13.72 9.72
C ASN A 193 -24.43 -13.17 9.28
N ALA A 194 -23.36 -13.98 9.33
CA ALA A 194 -22.02 -13.54 8.89
C ALA A 194 -22.03 -13.31 7.38
N ARG A 195 -21.93 -12.05 6.98
CA ARG A 195 -21.76 -11.67 5.58
C ARG A 195 -20.35 -12.03 5.12
N TRP A 196 -20.18 -12.30 3.82
CA TRP A 196 -18.86 -12.56 3.21
C TRP A 196 -17.92 -11.37 3.35
N ASP A 197 -18.46 -10.17 3.59
CA ASP A 197 -17.74 -8.89 3.74
C ASP A 197 -17.30 -8.58 5.17
N ASP A 198 -17.53 -9.45 6.15
CA ASP A 198 -17.18 -9.23 7.57
C ASP A 198 -15.66 -9.27 7.84
N ARG A 199 -14.83 -9.13 6.81
CA ARG A 199 -13.40 -8.98 6.96
C ARG A 199 -13.08 -7.50 7.17
N MET A 200 -12.58 -7.17 8.36
CA MET A 200 -12.03 -5.84 8.58
C MET A 200 -10.85 -5.59 7.62
N GLN A 201 -10.90 -4.51 6.86
CA GLN A 201 -9.87 -4.13 5.90
C GLN A 201 -9.49 -2.66 6.12
N ASN A 202 -8.19 -2.39 6.17
CA ASN A 202 -7.71 -1.01 6.16
C ASN A 202 -7.91 -0.42 4.75
N ILE A 203 -8.47 0.77 4.70
CA ILE A 203 -8.55 1.61 3.51
C ILE A 203 -7.97 2.96 3.88
N THR A 204 -7.02 3.45 3.10
CA THR A 204 -6.36 4.72 3.40
C THR A 204 -6.24 5.60 2.17
N LEU A 205 -6.31 6.90 2.41
CA LEU A 205 -6.00 7.94 1.45
C LEU A 205 -4.86 8.77 2.03
N GLN A 206 -3.73 8.86 1.34
CA GLN A 206 -2.57 9.62 1.78
C GLN A 206 -2.32 10.80 0.86
N VAL A 207 -1.91 11.90 1.45
CA VAL A 207 -1.42 13.08 0.75
C VAL A 207 -0.10 13.49 1.39
N GLY A 208 0.88 13.83 0.56
CA GLY A 208 2.19 14.19 1.09
C GLY A 208 3.15 14.64 0.01
N TYR A 209 4.40 14.68 0.39
CA TYR A 209 5.51 15.15 -0.42
C TYR A 209 6.64 14.11 -0.42
N THR A 210 7.17 13.84 -1.61
CA THR A 210 8.35 13.00 -1.81
C THR A 210 9.47 13.84 -2.40
N ARG A 211 10.70 13.68 -1.87
CA ARG A 211 11.90 14.26 -2.43
C ARG A 211 12.94 13.18 -2.68
N LEU A 212 13.37 13.09 -3.90
CA LEU A 212 14.53 12.30 -4.29
C LEU A 212 15.80 13.16 -4.11
N LEU A 213 16.87 12.57 -3.60
CA LEU A 213 18.08 13.28 -3.20
C LEU A 213 19.13 13.37 -4.33
N LEU A 214 19.09 12.40 -5.24
CA LEU A 214 19.95 12.37 -6.39
C LEU A 214 19.10 12.67 -7.62
N ASP A 215 19.42 13.75 -8.30
CA ASP A 215 18.86 14.07 -9.61
C ASP A 215 19.93 13.72 -10.64
N PRO A 216 19.77 12.62 -11.42
CA PRO A 216 20.78 12.21 -12.38
C PRO A 216 20.90 13.14 -13.58
N GLU A 217 20.06 14.18 -13.68
CA GLU A 217 20.06 15.17 -14.76
C GLU A 217 20.60 16.56 -14.34
N ARG A 218 21.20 16.67 -13.17
CA ARG A 218 21.93 17.87 -12.73
C ARG A 218 23.41 17.66 -12.67
#